data_ee07f3fccbec1c7ce9cf4c4e8e4f76ee
#
_entry.id   ee07f3fccbec1c7ce9cf4c4e8e4f76ee
#
_cell.length_a   1.000
_cell.length_b   1.000
_cell.length_c   1.000
_cell.angle_alpha   90.00
_cell.angle_beta   90.00
_cell.angle_gamma   90.00
#
_symmetry.space_group_name_H-M   'P 1'
#
loop_
_entity.id
_entity.type
_entity.pdbx_description
1 polymer ?
#
loop_
_entity_poly.entity_id
_entity_poly.type
_entity_poly.pdbx_seq_one_letter_code
_entity_poly.pdbx_strand_id
1 'polypeptide(L)'
;MFNTLKPAVFATTLLAIAAPAIADEVNVYSSRQPYLVEPLFDAFTSETGITVNVSFLKKGVVEKLKAEGKRSPADLVMTTDISRLNGVVEAGVTQSVQSDTLTANIPAEFRDPDGQWFGLTSRARVIYASKVRVKDGEVTTYEDLTDPKWKGRICIRSGTNAYNLALTSAVIAHHGEDGAKTWLEGLKANLARKPSGNDRAQIKAIFANECDISIGNTYYMKKMLEDPDQVAWADSVRIVFPTFENGGTHVNLSGVALTQAAPNKDNAIKLMEWLSSGAAQEIYAETNGEYPLKPGTKPSDLVAGWGIFTPDSKPLIEIAKLRPASLKITEQVNFDE
;
A
#
# COMPACT_ATOMS: atom_id res chain seq x y z
N MET A 1 -10.50 59.84 -73.55
CA MET A 1 -10.23 59.81 -72.13
C MET A 1 -10.72 58.46 -71.60
N PHE A 2 -9.85 57.48 -71.49
CA PHE A 2 -10.18 56.17 -70.93
C PHE A 2 -9.69 56.04 -69.51
N ASN A 3 -10.67 55.89 -68.61
CA ASN A 3 -10.40 55.71 -67.19
C ASN A 3 -10.24 54.20 -66.89
N THR A 4 -9.05 53.77 -66.55
CA THR A 4 -8.75 52.41 -66.10
C THR A 4 -9.00 52.26 -64.61
N LEU A 5 -10.03 51.55 -64.20
CA LEU A 5 -10.23 51.05 -62.82
C LEU A 5 -9.25 49.90 -62.54
N LYS A 6 -8.46 50.04 -61.49
CA LYS A 6 -7.63 48.94 -60.95
C LYS A 6 -8.47 48.15 -59.92
N PRO A 7 -8.45 46.79 -59.98
CA PRO A 7 -9.12 46.01 -58.94
C PRO A 7 -8.28 46.00 -57.61
N ALA A 8 -8.91 46.33 -56.52
CA ALA A 8 -8.34 46.15 -55.18
C ALA A 8 -8.48 44.68 -54.73
N VAL A 9 -7.35 44.01 -54.54
CA VAL A 9 -7.30 42.65 -53.95
C VAL A 9 -7.40 42.77 -52.45
N PHE A 10 -8.50 42.34 -51.89
CA PHE A 10 -8.64 42.20 -50.43
C PHE A 10 -7.99 40.85 -50.01
N ALA A 11 -6.82 40.94 -49.34
CA ALA A 11 -6.20 39.80 -48.72
C ALA A 11 -6.93 39.49 -47.37
N THR A 12 -7.71 38.45 -47.33
CA THR A 12 -8.36 37.99 -46.09
C THR A 12 -7.31 37.17 -45.29
N THR A 13 -6.77 37.76 -44.24
CA THR A 13 -5.87 37.09 -43.31
C THR A 13 -6.73 36.21 -42.39
N LEU A 14 -6.71 34.86 -42.58
CA LEU A 14 -7.26 33.92 -41.62
C LEU A 14 -6.35 33.94 -40.37
N LEU A 15 -6.82 34.54 -39.28
CA LEU A 15 -6.25 34.32 -37.95
C LEU A 15 -6.65 32.91 -37.50
N ALA A 16 -5.71 31.98 -37.54
CA ALA A 16 -5.87 30.69 -36.87
C ALA A 16 -5.84 30.96 -35.36
N ILE A 17 -6.98 30.90 -34.71
CA ILE A 17 -7.10 30.89 -33.26
C ILE A 17 -6.55 29.53 -32.80
N ALA A 18 -5.29 29.50 -32.32
CA ALA A 18 -4.76 28.36 -31.64
C ALA A 18 -5.60 28.17 -30.35
N ALA A 19 -6.42 27.15 -30.30
CA ALA A 19 -7.06 26.73 -29.04
C ALA A 19 -5.94 26.44 -28.04
N PRO A 20 -6.04 26.92 -26.80
CA PRO A 20 -5.07 26.55 -25.77
C PRO A 20 -5.04 25.02 -25.71
N ALA A 21 -3.89 24.40 -25.94
CA ALA A 21 -3.67 23.00 -25.66
C ALA A 21 -3.94 22.85 -24.17
N ILE A 22 -5.02 22.19 -23.80
CA ILE A 22 -5.24 21.73 -22.42
C ILE A 22 -4.09 20.79 -22.19
N ALA A 23 -3.21 21.14 -21.24
CA ALA A 23 -2.08 20.28 -20.89
C ALA A 23 -2.67 18.94 -20.42
N ASP A 24 -2.21 17.85 -21.04
CA ASP A 24 -2.61 16.51 -20.60
C ASP A 24 -2.14 16.30 -19.17
N GLU A 25 -3.07 16.09 -18.24
CA GLU A 25 -2.76 15.92 -16.82
C GLU A 25 -3.58 14.81 -16.17
N VAL A 26 -3.11 14.36 -14.99
CA VAL A 26 -3.82 13.48 -14.06
C VAL A 26 -3.66 14.03 -12.65
N ASN A 27 -4.77 14.16 -11.92
CA ASN A 27 -4.79 14.65 -10.56
C ASN A 27 -4.98 13.48 -9.58
N VAL A 28 -4.00 13.24 -8.70
CA VAL A 28 -3.95 12.10 -7.79
C VAL A 28 -4.08 12.55 -6.34
N TYR A 29 -5.09 12.03 -5.63
CA TYR A 29 -5.13 12.10 -4.16
C TYR A 29 -4.41 10.89 -3.58
N SER A 30 -3.28 11.11 -2.90
CA SER A 30 -2.42 10.05 -2.39
C SER A 30 -2.27 10.11 -0.88
N SER A 31 -2.43 8.96 -0.21
CA SER A 31 -2.04 8.80 1.20
C SER A 31 -0.58 8.36 1.36
N ARG A 32 0.11 8.07 0.26
CA ARG A 32 1.52 7.72 0.24
C ARG A 32 2.39 8.98 0.23
N GLN A 33 3.50 8.93 0.95
CA GLN A 33 4.45 10.05 0.99
C GLN A 33 4.96 10.40 -0.41
N PRO A 34 5.12 11.69 -0.75
CA PRO A 34 5.52 12.12 -2.09
C PRO A 34 6.76 11.41 -2.62
N TYR A 35 7.85 11.37 -1.86
CA TYR A 35 9.12 10.75 -2.27
C TYR A 35 9.03 9.26 -2.65
N LEU A 36 7.94 8.58 -2.30
CA LEU A 36 7.70 7.16 -2.65
C LEU A 36 6.92 6.99 -3.95
N VAL A 37 6.35 8.05 -4.50
CA VAL A 37 5.53 8.02 -5.72
C VAL A 37 6.03 8.96 -6.80
N GLU A 38 6.71 10.06 -6.43
CA GLU A 38 7.27 11.02 -7.38
C GLU A 38 8.16 10.36 -8.44
N PRO A 39 9.10 9.44 -8.12
CA PRO A 39 9.91 8.78 -9.15
C PRO A 39 9.11 8.04 -10.21
N LEU A 40 7.94 7.50 -9.84
CA LEU A 40 7.02 6.83 -10.76
C LEU A 40 6.30 7.83 -11.66
N PHE A 41 5.84 8.92 -11.08
CA PHE A 41 5.12 9.96 -11.81
C PHE A 41 6.03 10.74 -12.75
N ASP A 42 7.28 10.99 -12.34
CA ASP A 42 8.30 11.59 -13.18
C ASP A 42 8.63 10.68 -14.40
N ALA A 43 8.77 9.38 -14.16
CA ALA A 43 9.00 8.41 -15.23
C ALA A 43 7.81 8.34 -16.20
N PHE A 44 6.58 8.28 -15.69
CA PHE A 44 5.37 8.32 -16.50
C PHE A 44 5.27 9.60 -17.33
N THR A 45 5.50 10.76 -16.71
CA THR A 45 5.46 12.06 -17.39
C THR A 45 6.54 12.15 -18.47
N SER A 46 7.75 11.65 -18.18
CA SER A 46 8.83 11.62 -19.18
C SER A 46 8.52 10.75 -20.39
N GLU A 47 7.82 9.64 -20.19
CA GLU A 47 7.47 8.71 -21.26
C GLU A 47 6.26 9.17 -22.09
N THR A 48 5.26 9.78 -21.43
CA THR A 48 3.95 10.04 -22.04
C THR A 48 3.70 11.52 -22.35
N GLY A 49 4.43 12.44 -21.71
CA GLY A 49 4.14 13.87 -21.74
C GLY A 49 2.95 14.28 -20.86
N ILE A 50 2.27 13.35 -20.18
CA ILE A 50 1.14 13.61 -19.28
C ILE A 50 1.67 14.02 -17.90
N THR A 51 1.29 15.20 -17.42
CA THR A 51 1.70 15.69 -16.09
C THR A 51 0.88 15.02 -14.99
N VAL A 52 1.53 14.58 -13.91
CA VAL A 52 0.84 14.04 -12.74
C VAL A 52 0.90 15.02 -11.56
N ASN A 53 -0.27 15.54 -11.16
CA ASN A 53 -0.41 16.45 -10.03
C ASN A 53 -0.80 15.65 -8.77
N VAL A 54 -0.01 15.71 -7.72
CA VAL A 54 -0.24 14.93 -6.49
C VAL A 54 -0.68 15.83 -5.34
N SER A 55 -1.81 15.49 -4.73
CA SER A 55 -2.24 16.04 -3.45
C SER A 55 -2.05 14.99 -2.36
N PHE A 56 -1.08 15.22 -1.45
CA PHE A 56 -0.85 14.32 -0.33
C PHE A 56 -1.89 14.52 0.78
N LEU A 57 -2.64 13.47 1.07
CA LEU A 57 -3.71 13.44 2.07
C LEU A 57 -3.47 12.31 3.08
N LYS A 58 -2.92 12.64 4.23
CA LYS A 58 -2.67 11.66 5.30
C LYS A 58 -3.95 11.01 5.83
N LYS A 59 -5.06 11.78 5.86
CA LYS A 59 -6.40 11.37 6.34
C LYS A 59 -7.48 12.15 5.56
N GLY A 60 -8.73 11.70 5.64
CA GLY A 60 -9.89 12.47 5.16
C GLY A 60 -10.09 12.44 3.64
N VAL A 61 -9.51 11.50 2.91
CA VAL A 61 -9.68 11.41 1.46
C VAL A 61 -11.13 11.12 1.05
N VAL A 62 -11.84 10.25 1.80
CA VAL A 62 -13.25 9.92 1.56
C VAL A 62 -14.13 11.13 1.79
N GLU A 63 -13.96 11.81 2.91
CA GLU A 63 -14.71 13.01 3.29
C GLU A 63 -14.50 14.12 2.26
N LYS A 64 -13.25 14.30 1.80
CA LYS A 64 -12.90 15.28 0.76
C LYS A 64 -13.59 14.97 -0.55
N LEU A 65 -13.50 13.74 -1.06
CA LEU A 65 -14.14 13.31 -2.30
C LEU A 65 -15.67 13.44 -2.22
N LYS A 66 -16.28 13.08 -1.08
CA LYS A 66 -17.74 13.30 -0.86
C LYS A 66 -18.13 14.78 -0.87
N ALA A 67 -17.34 15.63 -0.22
CA ALA A 67 -17.61 17.07 -0.16
C ALA A 67 -17.47 17.74 -1.54
N GLU A 68 -16.51 17.31 -2.34
CA GLU A 68 -16.29 17.82 -3.70
C GLU A 68 -17.33 17.27 -4.69
N GLY A 69 -17.76 16.00 -4.52
CA GLY A 69 -18.72 15.31 -5.36
C GLY A 69 -18.31 15.33 -6.83
N LYS A 70 -19.23 15.70 -7.72
CA LYS A 70 -18.96 15.78 -9.18
C LYS A 70 -17.98 16.89 -9.59
N ARG A 71 -17.61 17.78 -8.67
CA ARG A 71 -16.65 18.86 -8.90
C ARG A 71 -15.25 18.52 -8.39
N SER A 72 -15.04 17.29 -7.93
CA SER A 72 -13.70 16.86 -7.50
C SER A 72 -12.72 16.99 -8.67
N PRO A 73 -11.57 17.62 -8.46
CA PRO A 73 -10.51 17.65 -9.47
C PRO A 73 -9.73 16.33 -9.52
N ALA A 74 -9.90 15.45 -8.52
CA ALA A 74 -9.14 14.22 -8.44
C ALA A 74 -9.63 13.20 -9.47
N ASP A 75 -8.69 12.67 -10.24
CA ASP A 75 -8.91 11.55 -11.16
C ASP A 75 -8.70 10.22 -10.47
N LEU A 76 -7.64 10.12 -9.67
CA LEU A 76 -7.26 8.90 -8.98
C LEU A 76 -7.16 9.11 -7.47
N VAL A 77 -7.45 8.04 -6.73
CA VAL A 77 -7.09 7.91 -5.32
C VAL A 77 -6.11 6.76 -5.15
N MET A 78 -4.96 7.03 -4.48
CA MET A 78 -3.94 6.04 -4.17
C MET A 78 -3.83 5.85 -2.67
N THR A 79 -3.91 4.61 -2.21
CA THR A 79 -3.80 4.28 -0.79
C THR A 79 -2.73 3.20 -0.55
N THR A 80 -2.29 3.11 0.71
CA THR A 80 -1.28 2.15 1.16
C THR A 80 -1.88 1.00 1.98
N ASP A 81 -3.18 0.77 1.88
CA ASP A 81 -3.86 -0.22 2.72
C ASP A 81 -5.20 -0.62 2.09
N ILE A 82 -5.46 -1.92 2.03
CA ILE A 82 -6.69 -2.46 1.41
C ILE A 82 -7.96 -1.96 2.09
N SER A 83 -7.96 -1.78 3.43
CA SER A 83 -9.14 -1.28 4.13
C SER A 83 -9.48 0.16 3.76
N ARG A 84 -8.47 1.00 3.48
CA ARG A 84 -8.68 2.37 2.99
C ARG A 84 -9.19 2.36 1.55
N LEU A 85 -8.66 1.45 0.73
CA LEU A 85 -9.09 1.28 -0.66
C LEU A 85 -10.53 0.80 -0.72
N ASN A 86 -10.88 -0.20 0.10
CA ASN A 86 -12.27 -0.65 0.25
C ASN A 86 -13.17 0.48 0.77
N GLY A 87 -12.69 1.28 1.71
CA GLY A 87 -13.44 2.41 2.27
C GLY A 87 -13.82 3.48 1.24
N VAL A 88 -13.02 3.73 0.20
CA VAL A 88 -13.40 4.65 -0.89
C VAL A 88 -14.45 4.03 -1.80
N VAL A 89 -14.41 2.71 -2.01
CA VAL A 89 -15.43 1.97 -2.78
C VAL A 89 -16.78 1.97 -2.03
N GLU A 90 -16.78 1.58 -0.75
CA GLU A 90 -17.98 1.58 0.10
C GLU A 90 -18.61 2.97 0.23
N ALA A 91 -17.79 4.01 0.15
CA ALA A 91 -18.25 5.39 0.17
C ALA A 91 -18.94 5.84 -1.13
N GLY A 92 -18.90 5.02 -2.21
CA GLY A 92 -19.47 5.32 -3.51
C GLY A 92 -18.77 6.47 -4.24
N VAL A 93 -17.48 6.70 -3.98
CA VAL A 93 -16.70 7.79 -4.58
C VAL A 93 -15.75 7.31 -5.68
N THR A 94 -15.88 6.06 -6.11
CA THR A 94 -15.12 5.42 -7.20
C THR A 94 -16.03 4.99 -8.34
N GLN A 95 -15.44 4.69 -9.48
CA GLN A 95 -16.08 4.07 -10.62
C GLN A 95 -15.27 2.88 -11.14
N SER A 96 -15.96 1.92 -11.77
CA SER A 96 -15.33 0.74 -12.35
C SER A 96 -14.44 1.09 -13.56
N VAL A 97 -13.34 0.39 -13.69
CA VAL A 97 -12.44 0.41 -14.84
C VAL A 97 -12.40 -0.97 -15.47
N GLN A 98 -12.62 -1.03 -16.77
CA GLN A 98 -12.44 -2.23 -17.58
C GLN A 98 -11.18 -2.01 -18.43
N SER A 99 -10.15 -2.81 -18.19
CA SER A 99 -8.88 -2.75 -18.91
C SER A 99 -8.25 -4.14 -18.99
N ASP A 100 -8.01 -4.60 -20.20
CA ASP A 100 -7.31 -5.87 -20.45
C ASP A 100 -5.87 -5.81 -19.92
N THR A 101 -5.22 -4.63 -20.03
CA THR A 101 -3.87 -4.40 -19.51
C THR A 101 -3.81 -4.56 -17.99
N LEU A 102 -4.72 -3.93 -17.26
CA LEU A 102 -4.79 -4.06 -15.79
C LEU A 102 -5.10 -5.50 -15.38
N THR A 103 -6.01 -6.15 -16.12
CA THR A 103 -6.41 -7.54 -15.85
C THR A 103 -5.27 -8.52 -16.11
N ALA A 104 -4.45 -8.29 -17.13
CA ALA A 104 -3.28 -9.12 -17.45
C ALA A 104 -2.12 -8.90 -16.47
N ASN A 105 -1.93 -7.65 -16.01
CA ASN A 105 -0.80 -7.28 -15.18
C ASN A 105 -1.03 -7.54 -13.67
N ILE A 106 -2.28 -7.55 -13.21
CA ILE A 106 -2.62 -7.65 -11.78
C ILE A 106 -3.45 -8.90 -11.55
N PRO A 107 -2.94 -9.90 -10.81
CA PRO A 107 -3.66 -11.13 -10.47
C PRO A 107 -5.01 -10.86 -9.78
N ALA A 108 -5.97 -11.77 -9.93
CA ALA A 108 -7.34 -11.58 -9.46
C ALA A 108 -7.44 -11.32 -7.95
N GLU A 109 -6.58 -11.93 -7.16
CA GLU A 109 -6.51 -11.77 -5.71
C GLU A 109 -6.04 -10.37 -5.27
N PHE A 110 -5.45 -9.58 -6.18
CA PHE A 110 -4.94 -8.24 -5.93
C PHE A 110 -5.74 -7.14 -6.65
N ARG A 111 -6.94 -7.43 -7.11
CA ARG A 111 -7.85 -6.44 -7.69
C ARG A 111 -9.29 -6.68 -7.28
N ASP A 112 -10.08 -5.63 -7.39
CA ASP A 112 -11.52 -5.73 -7.16
C ASP A 112 -12.20 -6.51 -8.31
N PRO A 113 -13.08 -7.48 -8.03
CA PRO A 113 -13.76 -8.24 -9.07
C PRO A 113 -14.65 -7.39 -9.98
N ASP A 114 -15.18 -6.27 -9.47
CA ASP A 114 -16.00 -5.31 -10.22
C ASP A 114 -15.17 -4.18 -10.82
N GLY A 115 -13.82 -4.24 -10.71
CA GLY A 115 -12.91 -3.24 -11.28
C GLY A 115 -12.89 -1.89 -10.56
N GLN A 116 -13.31 -1.83 -9.30
CA GLN A 116 -13.36 -0.58 -8.53
C GLN A 116 -11.98 -0.15 -8.02
N TRP A 117 -11.05 -1.08 -7.84
CA TRP A 117 -9.67 -0.82 -7.46
C TRP A 117 -8.69 -1.86 -8.00
N PHE A 118 -7.42 -1.48 -8.06
CA PHE A 118 -6.32 -2.31 -8.52
C PHE A 118 -5.13 -2.18 -7.57
N GLY A 119 -4.56 -3.31 -7.16
CA GLY A 119 -3.31 -3.35 -6.40
C GLY A 119 -2.12 -2.96 -7.27
N LEU A 120 -1.16 -2.28 -6.68
CA LEU A 120 0.07 -1.87 -7.38
C LEU A 120 1.30 -2.57 -6.81
N THR A 121 1.39 -2.69 -5.49
CA THR A 121 2.48 -3.39 -4.80
C THR A 121 1.96 -4.05 -3.53
N SER A 122 2.69 -5.06 -3.05
CA SER A 122 2.39 -5.73 -1.78
C SER A 122 3.55 -5.65 -0.78
N ARG A 123 3.25 -5.91 0.48
CA ARG A 123 4.20 -6.09 1.57
C ARG A 123 3.68 -7.15 2.52
N ALA A 124 4.61 -7.91 3.08
CA ALA A 124 4.30 -8.91 4.08
C ALA A 124 4.33 -8.31 5.49
N ARG A 125 3.48 -8.84 6.37
CA ARG A 125 3.52 -8.61 7.81
C ARG A 125 4.34 -9.71 8.43
N VAL A 126 5.59 -9.40 8.79
CA VAL A 126 6.63 -10.36 9.15
C VAL A 126 6.98 -10.30 10.63
N ILE A 127 7.71 -11.31 11.11
CA ILE A 127 8.36 -11.27 12.40
C ILE A 127 9.81 -10.83 12.19
N TYR A 128 10.23 -9.80 12.91
CA TYR A 128 11.64 -9.49 13.11
C TYR A 128 12.13 -10.28 14.31
N ALA A 129 13.10 -11.16 14.08
CA ALA A 129 13.65 -12.02 15.11
C ALA A 129 15.14 -11.69 15.37
N SER A 130 15.52 -11.56 16.63
CA SER A 130 16.92 -11.37 17.03
C SER A 130 17.79 -12.47 16.46
N LYS A 131 18.87 -12.13 15.72
CA LYS A 131 19.79 -13.09 15.15
C LYS A 131 20.54 -13.95 16.19
N VAL A 132 20.70 -13.41 17.40
CA VAL A 132 21.48 -14.05 18.47
C VAL A 132 20.65 -14.73 19.54
N ARG A 133 19.37 -14.32 19.75
CA ARG A 133 18.55 -14.80 20.86
C ARG A 133 17.36 -15.69 20.41
N VAL A 134 17.10 -15.74 19.12
CA VAL A 134 16.03 -16.55 18.53
C VAL A 134 16.64 -17.50 17.49
N LYS A 135 16.45 -18.79 17.67
CA LYS A 135 16.97 -19.82 16.76
C LYS A 135 16.14 -19.86 15.46
N ASP A 136 16.74 -20.35 14.40
CA ASP A 136 16.02 -20.60 13.14
C ASP A 136 14.96 -21.66 13.37
N GLY A 137 13.75 -21.41 12.83
CA GLY A 137 12.59 -22.28 13.01
C GLY A 137 11.92 -22.21 14.39
N GLU A 138 12.38 -21.36 15.31
CA GLU A 138 11.79 -21.24 16.66
C GLU A 138 10.42 -20.52 16.64
N VAL A 139 10.16 -19.69 15.63
CA VAL A 139 8.86 -19.05 15.35
C VAL A 139 8.60 -19.12 13.85
N THR A 140 7.46 -19.68 13.45
CA THR A 140 7.13 -19.97 12.05
C THR A 140 5.70 -19.57 11.69
N THR A 141 4.81 -19.43 12.66
CA THR A 141 3.41 -19.07 12.46
C THR A 141 3.03 -17.83 13.26
N TYR A 142 1.88 -17.23 12.93
CA TYR A 142 1.32 -16.14 13.76
C TYR A 142 0.79 -16.69 15.09
N GLU A 143 0.36 -17.94 15.11
CA GLU A 143 -0.12 -18.67 16.28
C GLU A 143 1.01 -18.89 17.29
N ASP A 144 2.25 -19.15 16.83
CA ASP A 144 3.44 -19.32 17.68
C ASP A 144 3.66 -18.11 18.64
N LEU A 145 3.19 -16.92 18.28
CA LEU A 145 3.35 -15.72 19.10
C LEU A 145 2.59 -15.78 20.43
N THR A 146 1.66 -16.73 20.57
CA THR A 146 0.89 -16.96 21.81
C THR A 146 1.54 -17.99 22.74
N ASP A 147 2.59 -18.70 22.28
CA ASP A 147 3.30 -19.69 23.08
C ASP A 147 3.92 -19.01 24.32
N PRO A 148 3.72 -19.54 25.54
CA PRO A 148 4.30 -19.00 26.77
C PRO A 148 5.84 -18.89 26.79
N LYS A 149 6.56 -19.59 25.90
CA LYS A 149 8.02 -19.42 25.72
C LYS A 149 8.43 -18.01 25.36
N TRP A 150 7.49 -17.22 24.79
CA TRP A 150 7.71 -15.82 24.40
C TRP A 150 7.36 -14.82 25.49
N LYS A 151 7.00 -15.25 26.70
CA LYS A 151 6.62 -14.36 27.80
C LYS A 151 7.72 -13.34 28.10
N GLY A 152 7.37 -12.05 28.00
CA GLY A 152 8.30 -10.94 28.19
C GLY A 152 9.32 -10.77 27.07
N ARG A 153 9.10 -11.37 25.88
CA ARG A 153 10.05 -11.36 24.77
C ARG A 153 9.53 -10.74 23.49
N ILE A 154 8.28 -10.25 23.47
CA ILE A 154 7.66 -9.62 22.28
C ILE A 154 7.53 -8.12 22.49
N CYS A 155 7.98 -7.33 21.50
CA CYS A 155 7.64 -5.91 21.37
C CYS A 155 6.70 -5.71 20.20
N ILE A 156 5.73 -4.79 20.34
CA ILE A 156 4.77 -4.49 19.30
C ILE A 156 4.34 -3.02 19.36
N ARG A 157 3.90 -2.48 18.24
CA ARG A 157 3.20 -1.21 18.20
C ARG A 157 1.74 -1.36 18.62
N SER A 158 1.03 -0.24 18.85
CA SER A 158 -0.39 -0.24 19.25
C SER A 158 -1.23 -1.24 18.45
N GLY A 159 -2.09 -1.99 19.14
CA GLY A 159 -3.05 -2.91 18.56
C GLY A 159 -4.08 -2.21 17.65
N THR A 160 -4.42 -0.95 17.97
CA THR A 160 -5.34 -0.13 17.15
C THR A 160 -4.69 0.48 15.91
N ASN A 161 -3.38 0.27 15.70
CA ASN A 161 -2.72 0.68 14.47
C ASN A 161 -3.27 -0.09 13.26
N ALA A 162 -3.41 0.60 12.12
CA ALA A 162 -3.97 0.03 10.90
C ALA A 162 -3.36 -1.32 10.49
N TYR A 163 -2.04 -1.49 10.65
CA TYR A 163 -1.36 -2.72 10.25
C TYR A 163 -1.63 -3.90 11.19
N ASN A 164 -1.74 -3.62 12.50
CA ASN A 164 -2.11 -4.64 13.47
C ASN A 164 -3.60 -4.98 13.37
N LEU A 165 -4.47 -4.00 13.15
CA LEU A 165 -5.89 -4.28 12.85
C LEU A 165 -6.05 -5.14 11.60
N ALA A 166 -5.25 -4.91 10.54
CA ALA A 166 -5.29 -5.75 9.35
C ALA A 166 -4.84 -7.20 9.64
N LEU A 167 -3.78 -7.37 10.44
CA LEU A 167 -3.36 -8.72 10.87
C LEU A 167 -4.42 -9.37 11.76
N THR A 168 -4.99 -8.65 12.73
CA THR A 168 -6.08 -9.17 13.58
C THR A 168 -7.32 -9.54 12.74
N SER A 169 -7.63 -8.75 11.67
CA SER A 169 -8.68 -9.12 10.72
C SER A 169 -8.37 -10.43 9.98
N ALA A 170 -7.10 -10.64 9.61
CA ALA A 170 -6.69 -11.92 9.00
C ALA A 170 -6.80 -13.08 10.01
N VAL A 171 -6.42 -12.87 11.27
CA VAL A 171 -6.63 -13.87 12.34
C VAL A 171 -8.11 -14.19 12.49
N ILE A 172 -9.02 -13.20 12.45
CA ILE A 172 -10.47 -13.44 12.46
C ILE A 172 -10.90 -14.29 11.26
N ALA A 173 -10.36 -14.01 10.07
CA ALA A 173 -10.70 -14.78 8.87
C ALA A 173 -10.26 -16.25 8.94
N HIS A 174 -9.23 -16.56 9.71
CA HIS A 174 -8.74 -17.94 9.92
C HIS A 174 -9.39 -18.64 11.12
N HIS A 175 -9.62 -17.93 12.22
CA HIS A 175 -9.98 -18.54 13.51
C HIS A 175 -11.32 -18.04 14.09
N GLY A 176 -12.02 -17.14 13.39
CA GLY A 176 -13.23 -16.49 13.91
C GLY A 176 -12.92 -15.44 15.00
N GLU A 177 -13.96 -14.75 15.48
CA GLU A 177 -13.80 -13.67 16.48
C GLU A 177 -13.28 -14.20 17.83
N ASP A 178 -13.78 -15.33 18.31
CA ASP A 178 -13.35 -15.92 19.58
C ASP A 178 -11.89 -16.41 19.52
N GLY A 179 -11.49 -17.03 18.41
CA GLY A 179 -10.11 -17.43 18.17
C GLY A 179 -9.16 -16.23 18.10
N ALA A 180 -9.57 -15.16 17.44
CA ALA A 180 -8.80 -13.93 17.36
C ALA A 180 -8.67 -13.23 18.73
N LYS A 181 -9.72 -13.27 19.55
CA LYS A 181 -9.67 -12.78 20.93
C LYS A 181 -8.64 -13.56 21.74
N THR A 182 -8.71 -14.90 21.72
CA THR A 182 -7.77 -15.79 22.40
C THR A 182 -6.33 -15.52 21.94
N TRP A 183 -6.13 -15.37 20.62
CA TRP A 183 -4.83 -15.04 20.05
C TRP A 183 -4.29 -13.69 20.56
N LEU A 184 -5.12 -12.64 20.58
CA LEU A 184 -4.71 -11.32 21.11
C LEU A 184 -4.39 -11.37 22.61
N GLU A 185 -5.15 -12.12 23.42
CA GLU A 185 -4.89 -12.31 24.84
C GLU A 185 -3.55 -13.03 25.06
N GLY A 186 -3.27 -14.10 24.30
CA GLY A 186 -1.99 -14.81 24.35
C GLY A 186 -0.81 -13.95 23.92
N LEU A 187 -0.96 -13.23 22.82
CA LEU A 187 0.06 -12.28 22.35
C LEU A 187 0.33 -11.18 23.41
N LYS A 188 -0.74 -10.60 24.00
CA LYS A 188 -0.63 -9.58 25.06
C LYS A 188 0.13 -10.13 26.27
N ALA A 189 -0.15 -11.37 26.69
CA ALA A 189 0.52 -12.01 27.82
C ALA A 189 2.04 -12.20 27.60
N ASN A 190 2.49 -12.20 26.36
CA ASN A 190 3.89 -12.39 25.96
C ASN A 190 4.64 -11.07 25.72
N LEU A 191 3.98 -9.92 25.84
CA LEU A 191 4.62 -8.63 25.62
C LEU A 191 5.67 -8.33 26.69
N ALA A 192 6.83 -7.81 26.26
CA ALA A 192 7.90 -7.33 27.13
C ALA A 192 7.56 -5.96 27.75
N ARG A 193 6.73 -5.18 27.06
CA ARG A 193 6.32 -3.82 27.47
C ARG A 193 5.00 -3.45 26.82
N LYS A 194 4.38 -2.38 27.29
CA LYS A 194 3.19 -1.81 26.63
C LYS A 194 3.46 -1.49 25.17
N PRO A 195 2.50 -1.75 24.28
CA PRO A 195 2.60 -1.40 22.85
C PRO A 195 2.92 0.08 22.66
N SER A 196 3.93 0.38 21.86
CA SER A 196 4.36 1.77 21.62
C SER A 196 5.21 1.91 20.36
N GLY A 197 5.35 3.14 19.85
CA GLY A 197 6.22 3.44 18.71
C GLY A 197 5.72 2.93 17.37
N ASN A 198 6.62 2.86 16.40
CA ASN A 198 6.39 2.32 15.05
C ASN A 198 7.22 1.04 14.83
N ASP A 199 7.15 0.42 13.65
CA ASP A 199 7.83 -0.84 13.36
C ASP A 199 9.37 -0.73 13.52
N ARG A 200 9.97 0.41 13.16
CA ARG A 200 11.42 0.65 13.37
C ARG A 200 11.78 0.74 14.85
N ALA A 201 10.91 1.34 15.67
CA ALA A 201 11.11 1.39 17.11
C ALA A 201 11.09 0.00 17.77
N GLN A 202 10.38 -0.97 17.16
CA GLN A 202 10.39 -2.35 17.62
C GLN A 202 11.75 -3.02 17.33
N ILE A 203 12.32 -2.81 16.14
CA ILE A 203 13.64 -3.34 15.78
C ILE A 203 14.72 -2.72 16.69
N LYS A 204 14.61 -1.40 16.96
CA LYS A 204 15.48 -0.74 17.96
C LYS A 204 15.39 -1.38 19.34
N ALA A 205 14.18 -1.75 19.78
CA ALA A 205 13.98 -2.43 21.05
C ALA A 205 14.63 -3.83 21.09
N ILE A 206 14.56 -4.57 19.98
CA ILE A 206 15.28 -5.85 19.84
C ILE A 206 16.79 -5.64 19.92
N PHE A 207 17.33 -4.63 19.23
CA PHE A 207 18.74 -4.26 19.28
C PHE A 207 19.17 -3.89 20.72
N ALA A 208 18.32 -3.18 21.45
CA ALA A 208 18.55 -2.79 22.86
C ALA A 208 18.31 -3.92 23.89
N ASN A 209 18.00 -5.15 23.45
CA ASN A 209 17.68 -6.30 24.29
C ASN A 209 16.42 -6.12 25.19
N GLU A 210 15.49 -5.26 24.80
CA GLU A 210 14.20 -5.10 25.50
C GLU A 210 13.24 -6.26 25.16
N CYS A 211 13.39 -6.86 23.99
CA CYS A 211 12.62 -8.00 23.51
C CYS A 211 13.41 -8.79 22.47
N ASP A 212 12.93 -9.95 22.05
CA ASP A 212 13.62 -10.84 21.13
C ASP A 212 12.96 -10.90 19.75
N ILE A 213 11.64 -10.71 19.70
CA ILE A 213 10.86 -10.69 18.47
C ILE A 213 9.88 -9.53 18.44
N SER A 214 9.47 -9.17 17.23
CA SER A 214 8.47 -8.13 16.99
C SER A 214 7.77 -8.38 15.65
N ILE A 215 6.59 -7.80 15.47
CA ILE A 215 5.84 -7.83 14.22
C ILE A 215 5.99 -6.50 13.47
N GLY A 216 6.30 -6.57 12.17
CA GLY A 216 6.45 -5.38 11.34
C GLY A 216 6.23 -5.64 9.85
N ASN A 217 6.26 -4.58 9.05
CA ASN A 217 6.15 -4.68 7.59
C ASN A 217 7.54 -4.73 6.94
N THR A 218 7.71 -5.57 5.93
CA THR A 218 8.99 -5.82 5.24
C THR A 218 9.73 -4.55 4.82
N TYR A 219 9.06 -3.58 4.24
CA TYR A 219 9.67 -2.37 3.66
C TYR A 219 10.41 -1.47 4.67
N TYR A 220 10.11 -1.58 5.97
CA TYR A 220 10.86 -0.82 6.98
C TYR A 220 12.32 -1.23 7.06
N MET A 221 12.64 -2.49 6.73
CA MET A 221 14.01 -3.00 6.72
C MET A 221 14.86 -2.23 5.71
N LYS A 222 14.38 -2.01 4.47
CA LYS A 222 15.10 -1.22 3.46
C LYS A 222 15.45 0.17 4.00
N LYS A 223 14.45 0.88 4.54
CA LYS A 223 14.65 2.23 5.08
C LYS A 223 15.70 2.30 6.19
N MET A 224 15.79 1.25 7.01
CA MET A 224 16.75 1.20 8.11
C MET A 224 18.15 0.84 7.62
N LEU A 225 18.26 -0.02 6.60
CA LEU A 225 19.55 -0.38 5.99
C LEU A 225 20.17 0.80 5.22
N GLU A 226 19.37 1.73 4.74
CA GLU A 226 19.81 2.96 4.07
C GLU A 226 20.14 4.11 5.05
N ASP A 227 19.82 3.97 6.33
CA ASP A 227 19.99 5.00 7.35
C ASP A 227 21.18 4.65 8.25
N PRO A 228 22.30 5.42 8.23
CA PRO A 228 23.48 5.15 9.05
C PRO A 228 23.20 5.04 10.55
N ASP A 229 22.18 5.75 11.05
CA ASP A 229 21.80 5.72 12.47
C ASP A 229 20.96 4.48 12.84
N GLN A 230 20.44 3.75 11.85
CA GLN A 230 19.52 2.63 12.04
C GLN A 230 20.04 1.29 11.50
N VAL A 231 21.08 1.31 10.66
CA VAL A 231 21.63 0.09 10.03
C VAL A 231 22.02 -0.96 11.08
N ALA A 232 22.62 -0.57 12.21
CA ALA A 232 22.99 -1.50 13.27
C ALA A 232 21.77 -2.18 13.92
N TRP A 233 20.62 -1.49 13.96
CA TRP A 233 19.38 -2.11 14.44
C TRP A 233 18.86 -3.12 13.43
N ALA A 234 18.84 -2.76 12.15
CA ALA A 234 18.43 -3.65 11.06
C ALA A 234 19.29 -4.92 11.02
N ASP A 235 20.61 -4.77 11.17
CA ASP A 235 21.55 -5.88 11.17
C ASP A 235 21.40 -6.84 12.35
N SER A 236 20.79 -6.40 13.46
CA SER A 236 20.57 -7.23 14.64
C SER A 236 19.45 -8.25 14.50
N VAL A 237 18.60 -8.11 13.49
CA VAL A 237 17.44 -8.95 13.27
C VAL A 237 17.48 -9.66 11.91
N ARG A 238 16.77 -10.78 11.81
CA ARG A 238 16.37 -11.38 10.53
C ARG A 238 14.87 -11.26 10.34
N ILE A 239 14.45 -11.28 9.09
CA ILE A 239 13.03 -11.37 8.72
C ILE A 239 12.63 -12.84 8.73
N VAL A 240 11.53 -13.16 9.40
CA VAL A 240 10.82 -14.43 9.32
C VAL A 240 9.46 -14.14 8.70
N PHE A 241 9.09 -14.92 7.66
CA PHE A 241 7.77 -14.87 7.05
C PHE A 241 6.86 -15.89 7.75
N PRO A 242 6.09 -15.46 8.78
CA PRO A 242 5.20 -16.39 9.45
C PRO A 242 4.02 -16.70 8.53
N THR A 243 3.49 -17.91 8.64
CA THR A 243 2.25 -18.31 7.99
C THR A 243 1.16 -18.46 9.03
N PHE A 244 -0.10 -18.48 8.60
CA PHE A 244 -1.15 -19.10 9.39
C PHE A 244 -1.00 -20.62 9.33
N GLU A 245 -1.43 -21.34 10.35
CA GLU A 245 -1.36 -22.81 10.38
C GLU A 245 -2.00 -23.46 9.14
N ASN A 246 -3.07 -22.86 8.63
CA ASN A 246 -3.81 -23.30 7.44
C ASN A 246 -3.82 -22.23 6.34
N GLY A 247 -2.72 -21.50 6.18
CA GLY A 247 -2.64 -20.41 5.21
C GLY A 247 -1.22 -19.97 4.90
N GLY A 248 -1.08 -18.82 4.27
CA GLY A 248 0.20 -18.20 3.93
C GLY A 248 0.54 -17.04 4.86
N THR A 249 1.52 -16.26 4.44
CA THR A 249 1.92 -15.03 5.12
C THR A 249 0.91 -13.93 4.85
N HIS A 250 0.45 -13.24 5.91
CA HIS A 250 -0.43 -12.08 5.74
C HIS A 250 0.27 -10.98 4.94
N VAL A 251 -0.38 -10.56 3.87
CA VAL A 251 0.05 -9.46 3.01
C VAL A 251 -0.97 -8.32 3.05
N ASN A 252 -0.51 -7.13 2.74
CA ASN A 252 -1.36 -5.99 2.44
C ASN A 252 -0.82 -5.30 1.18
N LEU A 253 -1.61 -4.45 0.55
CA LEU A 253 -1.25 -3.84 -0.72
C LEU A 253 -1.33 -2.30 -0.67
N SER A 254 -0.61 -1.70 -1.59
CA SER A 254 -0.87 -0.34 -2.06
C SER A 254 -1.62 -0.43 -3.36
N GLY A 255 -2.62 0.42 -3.54
CA GLY A 255 -3.46 0.34 -4.73
C GLY A 255 -4.03 1.68 -5.14
N VAL A 256 -4.72 1.65 -6.26
CA VAL A 256 -5.31 2.80 -6.95
C VAL A 256 -6.76 2.52 -7.31
N ALA A 257 -7.58 3.56 -7.27
CA ALA A 257 -8.95 3.54 -7.75
C ALA A 257 -9.25 4.80 -8.57
N LEU A 258 -10.08 4.66 -9.60
CA LEU A 258 -10.57 5.78 -10.39
C LEU A 258 -11.70 6.47 -9.61
N THR A 259 -11.63 7.79 -9.45
CA THR A 259 -12.68 8.52 -8.72
C THR A 259 -13.95 8.64 -9.56
N GLN A 260 -15.08 8.85 -8.89
CA GLN A 260 -16.38 9.02 -9.56
C GLN A 260 -16.40 10.25 -10.49
N ALA A 261 -15.67 11.30 -10.18
CA ALA A 261 -15.63 12.54 -10.96
C ALA A 261 -14.64 12.41 -12.15
N ALA A 262 -13.41 11.98 -11.89
CA ALA A 262 -12.30 11.78 -12.83
C ALA A 262 -12.37 12.65 -14.10
N PRO A 263 -12.12 13.97 -13.98
CA PRO A 263 -12.22 14.88 -15.14
C PRO A 263 -11.26 14.50 -16.28
N ASN A 264 -10.11 13.88 -15.97
CA ASN A 264 -9.13 13.42 -16.94
C ASN A 264 -9.10 11.88 -17.04
N LYS A 265 -10.27 11.25 -17.15
CA LYS A 265 -10.47 9.80 -17.05
C LYS A 265 -9.52 8.98 -17.92
N ASP A 266 -9.37 9.34 -19.21
CA ASP A 266 -8.57 8.56 -20.15
C ASP A 266 -7.08 8.59 -19.78
N ASN A 267 -6.57 9.74 -19.37
CA ASN A 267 -5.20 9.89 -18.88
C ASN A 267 -4.99 9.17 -17.54
N ALA A 268 -6.00 9.18 -16.66
CA ALA A 268 -5.97 8.44 -15.41
C ALA A 268 -5.89 6.92 -15.64
N ILE A 269 -6.64 6.37 -16.59
CA ILE A 269 -6.56 4.95 -16.95
C ILE A 269 -5.18 4.62 -17.53
N LYS A 270 -4.61 5.47 -18.40
CA LYS A 270 -3.25 5.30 -18.90
C LYS A 270 -2.22 5.26 -17.76
N LEU A 271 -2.36 6.13 -16.75
CA LEU A 271 -1.49 6.10 -15.58
C LEU A 271 -1.66 4.81 -14.77
N MET A 272 -2.90 4.34 -14.57
CA MET A 272 -3.14 3.06 -13.88
C MET A 272 -2.48 1.89 -14.62
N GLU A 273 -2.65 1.82 -15.94
CA GLU A 273 -2.04 0.78 -16.78
C GLU A 273 -0.51 0.84 -16.74
N TRP A 274 0.05 2.04 -16.84
CA TRP A 274 1.50 2.23 -16.75
C TRP A 274 2.04 1.82 -15.38
N LEU A 275 1.38 2.21 -14.28
CA LEU A 275 1.76 1.82 -12.91
C LEU A 275 1.72 0.29 -12.69
N SER A 276 0.93 -0.43 -13.49
CA SER A 276 0.89 -1.90 -13.48
C SER A 276 1.94 -2.55 -14.37
N SER A 277 2.68 -1.78 -15.16
CA SER A 277 3.71 -2.28 -16.10
C SER A 277 4.93 -2.85 -15.36
N GLY A 278 5.76 -3.66 -16.06
CA GLY A 278 7.01 -4.16 -15.50
C GLY A 278 7.94 -3.04 -15.08
N ALA A 279 8.13 -2.02 -15.91
CA ALA A 279 8.99 -0.88 -15.63
C ALA A 279 8.57 -0.13 -14.34
N ALA A 280 7.29 0.18 -14.19
CA ALA A 280 6.77 0.83 -12.98
C ALA A 280 6.92 -0.06 -11.73
N GLN A 281 6.68 -1.36 -11.87
CA GLN A 281 6.81 -2.33 -10.78
C GLN A 281 8.26 -2.49 -10.32
N GLU A 282 9.23 -2.39 -11.21
CA GLU A 282 10.67 -2.37 -10.89
C GLU A 282 11.03 -1.09 -10.12
N ILE A 283 10.56 0.09 -10.56
CA ILE A 283 10.75 1.35 -9.82
C ILE A 283 10.14 1.25 -8.41
N TYR A 284 8.96 0.65 -8.26
CA TYR A 284 8.34 0.41 -6.96
C TYR A 284 9.20 -0.49 -6.06
N ALA A 285 9.70 -1.60 -6.60
CA ALA A 285 10.52 -2.55 -5.86
C ALA A 285 11.82 -1.88 -5.36
N GLU A 286 12.48 -1.11 -6.23
CA GLU A 286 13.73 -0.43 -5.90
C GLU A 286 13.49 0.76 -4.93
N THR A 287 12.48 1.59 -5.15
CA THR A 287 12.24 2.79 -4.34
C THR A 287 11.68 2.44 -2.97
N ASN A 288 10.76 1.51 -2.90
CA ASN A 288 9.92 1.29 -1.71
C ASN A 288 10.30 0.03 -0.93
N GLY A 289 11.07 -0.92 -1.50
CA GLY A 289 11.32 -2.21 -0.89
C GLY A 289 10.03 -3.02 -0.72
N GLU A 290 9.09 -2.87 -1.66
CA GLU A 290 7.83 -3.61 -1.72
C GLU A 290 7.88 -4.68 -2.82
N TYR A 291 7.00 -5.66 -2.74
CA TYR A 291 6.93 -6.75 -3.72
C TYR A 291 6.07 -6.33 -4.91
N PRO A 292 6.55 -6.49 -6.14
CA PRO A 292 5.75 -6.28 -7.35
C PRO A 292 4.59 -7.28 -7.41
N LEU A 293 3.47 -6.87 -8.02
CA LEU A 293 2.29 -7.73 -8.21
C LEU A 293 2.21 -8.31 -9.62
N LYS A 294 2.85 -7.65 -10.59
CA LYS A 294 2.84 -8.13 -11.98
C LYS A 294 3.60 -9.45 -12.08
N PRO A 295 2.96 -10.51 -12.61
CA PRO A 295 3.62 -11.80 -12.82
C PRO A 295 4.91 -11.65 -13.65
N GLY A 296 5.97 -12.31 -13.21
CA GLY A 296 7.28 -12.28 -13.88
C GLY A 296 8.17 -11.08 -13.53
N THR A 297 7.67 -10.05 -12.84
CA THR A 297 8.52 -8.96 -12.33
C THR A 297 9.19 -9.39 -11.04
N LYS A 298 10.50 -9.21 -10.97
CA LYS A 298 11.28 -9.57 -9.78
C LYS A 298 11.25 -8.44 -8.75
N PRO A 299 11.25 -8.76 -7.44
CA PRO A 299 11.57 -7.77 -6.42
C PRO A 299 13.01 -7.29 -6.58
N SER A 300 13.38 -6.17 -5.94
CA SER A 300 14.79 -5.75 -5.89
C SER A 300 15.66 -6.83 -5.23
N ASP A 301 16.96 -6.83 -5.53
CA ASP A 301 17.91 -7.80 -4.95
C ASP A 301 17.89 -7.79 -3.42
N LEU A 302 17.74 -6.59 -2.83
CA LEU A 302 17.60 -6.44 -1.39
C LEU A 302 16.36 -7.18 -0.85
N VAL A 303 15.22 -7.00 -1.50
CA VAL A 303 13.94 -7.60 -1.09
C VAL A 303 13.96 -9.11 -1.33
N ALA A 304 14.53 -9.56 -2.45
CA ALA A 304 14.75 -10.98 -2.75
C ALA A 304 15.64 -11.66 -1.69
N GLY A 305 16.66 -10.95 -1.20
CA GLY A 305 17.57 -11.43 -0.14
C GLY A 305 16.91 -11.67 1.21
N TRP A 306 15.69 -11.15 1.46
CA TRP A 306 14.95 -11.43 2.71
C TRP A 306 14.29 -12.80 2.72
N GLY A 307 14.12 -13.45 1.57
CA GLY A 307 13.55 -14.77 1.42
C GLY A 307 12.27 -14.80 0.56
N ILE A 308 11.77 -16.01 0.37
CA ILE A 308 10.56 -16.29 -0.41
C ILE A 308 9.45 -16.67 0.56
N PHE A 309 8.25 -16.23 0.28
CA PHE A 309 7.05 -16.59 1.04
C PHE A 309 5.87 -16.84 0.11
N THR A 310 4.89 -17.59 0.60
CA THR A 310 3.59 -17.75 -0.05
C THR A 310 2.61 -16.80 0.61
N PRO A 311 2.02 -15.85 -0.13
CA PRO A 311 0.96 -15.01 0.42
C PRO A 311 -0.22 -15.84 0.93
N ASP A 312 -0.90 -15.34 1.95
CA ASP A 312 -2.15 -15.94 2.42
C ASP A 312 -3.21 -15.89 1.31
N SER A 313 -3.94 -16.99 1.18
CA SER A 313 -4.95 -17.17 0.13
C SER A 313 -6.32 -16.56 0.46
N LYS A 314 -6.52 -16.08 1.70
CA LYS A 314 -7.77 -15.39 2.06
C LYS A 314 -7.91 -14.10 1.26
N PRO A 315 -9.06 -13.84 0.61
CA PRO A 315 -9.27 -12.64 -0.16
C PRO A 315 -9.06 -11.36 0.67
N LEU A 316 -8.19 -10.46 0.22
CA LEU A 316 -7.86 -9.23 0.95
C LEU A 316 -9.09 -8.36 1.24
N ILE A 317 -10.07 -8.36 0.34
CA ILE A 317 -11.33 -7.63 0.51
C ILE A 317 -12.15 -8.20 1.69
N GLU A 318 -12.17 -9.52 1.86
CA GLU A 318 -12.88 -10.14 2.99
C GLU A 318 -12.18 -9.83 4.32
N ILE A 319 -10.85 -9.84 4.33
CA ILE A 319 -10.06 -9.41 5.48
C ILE A 319 -10.34 -7.93 5.81
N ALA A 320 -10.42 -7.06 4.81
CA ALA A 320 -10.69 -5.63 4.99
C ALA A 320 -12.05 -5.36 5.65
N LYS A 321 -13.08 -6.12 5.30
CA LYS A 321 -14.44 -6.04 5.88
C LYS A 321 -14.47 -6.37 7.38
N LEU A 322 -13.52 -7.17 7.87
CA LEU A 322 -13.43 -7.56 9.28
C LEU A 322 -12.78 -6.50 10.18
N ARG A 323 -12.33 -5.38 9.63
CA ARG A 323 -11.68 -4.30 10.39
C ARG A 323 -12.49 -3.78 11.57
N PRO A 324 -13.83 -3.54 11.50
CA PRO A 324 -14.61 -3.13 12.65
C PRO A 324 -14.61 -4.16 13.79
N ALA A 325 -14.71 -5.45 13.45
CA ALA A 325 -14.63 -6.53 14.42
C ALA A 325 -13.24 -6.60 15.07
N SER A 326 -12.17 -6.45 14.27
CA SER A 326 -10.80 -6.46 14.79
C SER A 326 -10.55 -5.31 15.79
N LEU A 327 -11.06 -4.11 15.51
CA LEU A 327 -10.97 -2.99 16.43
C LEU A 327 -11.72 -3.28 17.74
N LYS A 328 -12.96 -3.74 17.65
CA LYS A 328 -13.78 -4.11 18.81
C LYS A 328 -13.09 -5.14 19.71
N ILE A 329 -12.54 -6.21 19.13
CA ILE A 329 -11.83 -7.24 19.90
C ILE A 329 -10.56 -6.69 20.53
N THR A 330 -9.77 -5.88 19.80
CA THR A 330 -8.55 -5.24 20.32
C THR A 330 -8.84 -4.36 21.54
N GLU A 331 -9.97 -3.61 21.52
CA GLU A 331 -10.43 -2.80 22.65
C GLU A 331 -10.94 -3.68 23.80
N GLN A 332 -11.69 -4.73 23.53
CA GLN A 332 -12.20 -5.66 24.57
C GLN A 332 -11.09 -6.33 25.37
N VAL A 333 -9.97 -6.69 24.74
CA VAL A 333 -8.82 -7.28 25.44
C VAL A 333 -7.91 -6.22 26.08
N ASN A 334 -8.25 -4.92 25.95
CA ASN A 334 -7.42 -3.80 26.41
C ASN A 334 -5.97 -3.95 25.95
N PHE A 335 -5.75 -4.23 24.64
CA PHE A 335 -4.46 -4.66 24.13
C PHE A 335 -3.34 -3.64 24.37
N ASP A 336 -3.63 -2.36 24.35
CA ASP A 336 -2.67 -1.27 24.51
C ASP A 336 -2.45 -0.86 26.00
N GLU A 337 -3.11 -1.52 26.95
CA GLU A 337 -2.98 -1.30 28.38
C GLU A 337 -2.04 -2.34 29.03
#